data_09938be6b96c4586bcb58aa50b9217b1
#
_entry.id   09938be6b96c4586bcb58aa50b9217b1
#
_cell.length_a   1.000
_cell.length_b   1.000
_cell.length_c   1.000
_cell.angle_alpha   90.00
_cell.angle_beta   90.00
_cell.angle_gamma   90.00
#
_symmetry.space_group_name_H-M   'P 1'
#
loop_
_entity.id
_entity.type
_entity.pdbx_description
1 polymer ?
#
loop_
_entity_poly.entity_id
_entity_poly.type
_entity_poly.pdbx_seq_one_letter_code
_entity_poly.pdbx_strand_id
1 'polypeptide(L)'
;MVRISSNYMVQRYQKDLNALDYTKTKLMEQGDGSKLHRPSDNSVDYSRYLRYDVNEGENSRYQESVKAGISWMASTQTALSGMEDIQKTFKAKTIQGANDDKDEKGGDWPAIAREMKANIEQIVSLGNTQLGDRYVFSGQADLKQPFLMSSGADLKKRGVTKSLDDRQTAFFTSASDNDSADFPHQMLSLEGSD
;
A
#
# COMPACT_ATOMS: atom_id res chain seq x y z
N MET A 1 -85.56 7.06 4.25
CA MET A 1 -84.39 7.40 3.47
C MET A 1 -83.19 7.61 4.43
N VAL A 2 -82.22 6.70 4.41
CA VAL A 2 -81.01 6.85 5.22
C VAL A 2 -80.09 7.84 4.52
N ARG A 3 -79.88 9.05 5.09
CA ARG A 3 -78.90 10.01 4.62
C ARG A 3 -77.49 9.48 5.00
N ILE A 4 -76.77 8.94 4.08
CA ILE A 4 -75.39 8.58 4.27
C ILE A 4 -74.60 9.92 4.27
N SER A 5 -73.99 10.26 5.39
CA SER A 5 -73.18 11.48 5.52
C SER A 5 -72.00 11.42 4.52
N SER A 6 -71.72 12.49 3.81
CA SER A 6 -70.60 12.63 2.86
C SER A 6 -69.26 12.26 3.50
N ASN A 7 -69.10 12.53 4.78
CA ASN A 7 -67.95 12.07 5.56
C ASN A 7 -67.77 10.57 5.62
N TYR A 8 -68.85 9.79 5.73
CA TYR A 8 -68.80 8.33 5.73
C TYR A 8 -68.36 7.79 4.37
N MET A 9 -68.85 8.39 3.28
CA MET A 9 -68.42 8.03 1.93
C MET A 9 -66.91 8.32 1.73
N VAL A 10 -66.39 9.45 2.18
CA VAL A 10 -64.97 9.83 2.08
C VAL A 10 -64.09 8.86 2.90
N GLN A 11 -64.50 8.53 4.12
CA GLN A 11 -63.77 7.57 4.95
C GLN A 11 -63.74 6.16 4.37
N ARG A 12 -64.89 5.71 3.78
CA ARG A 12 -64.95 4.44 3.10
C ARG A 12 -64.09 4.39 1.87
N TYR A 13 -64.09 5.47 1.08
CA TYR A 13 -63.23 5.57 -0.11
C TYR A 13 -61.75 5.60 0.24
N GLN A 14 -61.36 6.30 1.28
CA GLN A 14 -59.95 6.28 1.79
C GLN A 14 -59.54 4.89 2.28
N LYS A 15 -60.44 4.18 2.97
CA LYS A 15 -60.15 2.80 3.43
C LYS A 15 -59.99 1.84 2.25
N ASP A 16 -60.84 1.98 1.20
CA ASP A 16 -60.76 1.15 0.00
C ASP A 16 -59.51 1.49 -0.82
N LEU A 17 -59.08 2.75 -0.92
CA LEU A 17 -57.84 3.15 -1.55
C LEU A 17 -56.60 2.60 -0.81
N ASN A 18 -56.59 2.68 0.50
CA ASN A 18 -55.49 2.13 1.30
C ASN A 18 -55.40 0.59 1.18
N ALA A 19 -56.55 -0.10 1.09
CA ALA A 19 -56.58 -1.55 0.86
C ALA A 19 -56.11 -1.92 -0.55
N LEU A 20 -56.41 -1.09 -1.55
CA LEU A 20 -55.97 -1.26 -2.93
C LEU A 20 -54.45 -1.05 -3.06
N ASP A 21 -53.97 0.00 -2.42
CA ASP A 21 -52.54 0.33 -2.39
C ASP A 21 -51.71 -0.77 -1.67
N TYR A 22 -52.21 -1.29 -0.54
CA TYR A 22 -51.63 -2.42 0.13
C TYR A 22 -51.58 -3.67 -0.76
N THR A 23 -52.68 -3.97 -1.50
CA THR A 23 -52.74 -5.11 -2.40
C THR A 23 -51.81 -4.94 -3.59
N LYS A 24 -51.73 -3.73 -4.15
CA LYS A 24 -50.80 -3.36 -5.22
C LYS A 24 -49.35 -3.58 -4.78
N THR A 25 -49.02 -3.05 -3.62
CA THR A 25 -47.63 -3.21 -3.05
C THR A 25 -47.30 -4.68 -2.86
N LYS A 26 -48.25 -5.49 -2.30
CA LYS A 26 -48.05 -6.92 -2.10
C LYS A 26 -47.89 -7.68 -3.43
N LEU A 27 -48.63 -7.32 -4.47
CA LEU A 27 -48.47 -7.91 -5.79
C LEU A 27 -47.14 -7.52 -6.45
N MET A 28 -46.67 -6.30 -6.27
CA MET A 28 -45.36 -5.88 -6.74
C MET A 28 -44.24 -6.65 -6.00
N GLU A 29 -44.35 -6.80 -4.69
CA GLU A 29 -43.42 -7.59 -3.86
C GLU A 29 -43.38 -9.07 -4.30
N GLN A 30 -44.53 -9.64 -4.67
CA GLN A 30 -44.60 -11.01 -5.21
C GLN A 30 -44.01 -11.13 -6.63
N GLY A 31 -44.13 -10.06 -7.42
CA GLY A 31 -43.58 -10.00 -8.78
C GLY A 31 -42.07 -9.91 -8.80
N ASP A 32 -41.47 -9.31 -7.77
CA ASP A 32 -40.02 -9.19 -7.58
C ASP A 32 -39.37 -10.50 -7.09
N GLY A 33 -40.14 -11.53 -6.80
CA GLY A 33 -39.65 -12.88 -6.39
C GLY A 33 -39.14 -12.95 -4.96
N SER A 34 -39.12 -11.84 -4.21
CA SER A 34 -38.67 -11.84 -2.85
C SER A 34 -39.79 -12.25 -1.88
N LYS A 35 -39.48 -13.19 -1.00
CA LYS A 35 -40.45 -13.81 -0.08
C LYS A 35 -40.50 -13.12 1.30
N LEU A 36 -39.51 -12.31 1.62
CA LEU A 36 -39.31 -11.75 2.94
C LEU A 36 -39.05 -10.24 2.83
N HIS A 37 -40.10 -9.42 2.99
CA HIS A 37 -39.95 -7.96 2.97
C HIS A 37 -40.04 -7.33 4.37
N ARG A 38 -40.70 -8.01 5.28
CA ARG A 38 -40.92 -7.49 6.63
C ARG A 38 -40.66 -8.58 7.69
N PRO A 39 -40.17 -8.18 8.89
CA PRO A 39 -40.01 -9.11 10.01
C PRO A 39 -41.27 -9.88 10.38
N SER A 40 -42.44 -9.31 10.10
CA SER A 40 -43.74 -9.88 10.38
C SER A 40 -44.16 -11.02 9.43
N ASP A 41 -43.54 -11.17 8.26
CA ASP A 41 -43.91 -12.18 7.28
C ASP A 41 -43.47 -13.57 7.73
N ASN A 42 -42.26 -13.72 8.23
CA ASN A 42 -41.73 -14.88 8.89
C ASN A 42 -40.52 -14.49 9.75
N SER A 43 -40.69 -14.41 11.06
CA SER A 43 -39.68 -13.95 11.99
C SER A 43 -38.43 -14.85 12.04
N VAL A 44 -38.62 -16.16 11.82
CA VAL A 44 -37.50 -17.13 11.83
C VAL A 44 -36.64 -16.98 10.59
N ASP A 45 -37.26 -16.95 9.41
CA ASP A 45 -36.54 -16.82 8.16
C ASP A 45 -35.98 -15.41 8.00
N TYR A 46 -36.64 -14.37 8.51
CA TYR A 46 -36.08 -13.03 8.53
C TYR A 46 -34.82 -12.94 9.42
N SER A 47 -34.81 -13.61 10.56
CA SER A 47 -33.61 -13.70 11.41
C SER A 47 -32.45 -14.42 10.74
N ARG A 48 -32.76 -15.47 9.95
CA ARG A 48 -31.74 -16.16 9.11
C ARG A 48 -31.22 -15.26 8.00
N TYR A 49 -32.12 -14.58 7.33
CA TYR A 49 -31.75 -13.61 6.28
C TYR A 49 -30.77 -12.54 6.81
N LEU A 50 -31.09 -11.92 7.95
CA LEU A 50 -30.20 -10.93 8.58
C LEU A 50 -28.81 -11.50 8.90
N ARG A 51 -28.74 -12.75 9.36
CA ARG A 51 -27.43 -13.41 9.60
C ARG A 51 -26.67 -13.61 8.30
N TYR A 52 -27.32 -14.02 7.24
CA TYR A 52 -26.67 -14.17 5.95
C TYR A 52 -26.23 -12.86 5.35
N ASP A 53 -27.02 -11.81 5.48
CA ASP A 53 -26.70 -10.44 5.04
C ASP A 53 -25.45 -9.89 5.78
N VAL A 54 -25.41 -10.06 7.10
CA VAL A 54 -24.21 -9.71 7.90
C VAL A 54 -22.98 -10.53 7.47
N ASN A 55 -23.12 -11.84 7.31
CA ASN A 55 -22.03 -12.72 6.89
C ASN A 55 -21.53 -12.37 5.47
N GLU A 56 -22.44 -12.02 4.56
CA GLU A 56 -22.12 -11.57 3.22
C GLU A 56 -21.31 -10.27 3.25
N GLY A 57 -21.75 -9.31 4.07
CA GLY A 57 -21.04 -8.05 4.29
C GLY A 57 -19.64 -8.27 4.87
N GLU A 58 -19.50 -9.15 5.85
CA GLU A 58 -18.19 -9.52 6.42
C GLU A 58 -17.30 -10.20 5.38
N ASN A 59 -17.84 -11.15 4.63
CA ASN A 59 -17.11 -11.87 3.60
C ASN A 59 -16.62 -10.92 2.49
N SER A 60 -17.46 -9.97 2.08
CA SER A 60 -17.07 -8.93 1.13
C SER A 60 -15.89 -8.10 1.64
N ARG A 61 -15.91 -7.67 2.91
CA ARG A 61 -14.79 -6.95 3.54
C ARG A 61 -13.51 -7.78 3.61
N TYR A 62 -13.63 -9.08 3.92
CA TYR A 62 -12.47 -9.99 3.89
C TYR A 62 -11.90 -10.12 2.48
N GLN A 63 -12.75 -10.25 1.47
CA GLN A 63 -12.30 -10.31 0.07
C GLN A 63 -11.58 -9.03 -0.35
N GLU A 64 -12.07 -7.85 0.04
CA GLU A 64 -11.39 -6.58 -0.22
C GLU A 64 -10.03 -6.51 0.47
N SER A 65 -9.96 -6.92 1.74
CA SER A 65 -8.70 -6.98 2.50
C SER A 65 -7.69 -7.94 1.87
N VAL A 66 -8.15 -9.11 1.41
CA VAL A 66 -7.29 -10.07 0.70
C VAL A 66 -6.79 -9.50 -0.63
N LYS A 67 -7.64 -8.86 -1.40
CA LYS A 67 -7.24 -8.19 -2.67
C LYS A 67 -6.19 -7.10 -2.41
N ALA A 68 -6.38 -6.29 -1.38
CA ALA A 68 -5.40 -5.29 -0.98
C ALA A 68 -4.06 -5.93 -0.57
N GLY A 69 -4.12 -7.02 0.21
CA GLY A 69 -2.94 -7.80 0.58
C GLY A 69 -2.19 -8.39 -0.61
N ILE A 70 -2.90 -8.94 -1.59
CA ILE A 70 -2.32 -9.46 -2.83
C ILE A 70 -1.62 -8.34 -3.61
N SER A 71 -2.26 -7.17 -3.74
CA SER A 71 -1.67 -6.02 -4.43
C SER A 71 -0.40 -5.53 -3.73
N TRP A 72 -0.40 -5.51 -2.39
CA TRP A 72 0.78 -5.17 -1.59
C TRP A 72 1.92 -6.16 -1.81
N MET A 73 1.64 -7.46 -1.76
CA MET A 73 2.64 -8.51 -2.00
C MET A 73 3.19 -8.46 -3.42
N ALA A 74 2.36 -8.21 -4.43
CA ALA A 74 2.78 -8.08 -5.82
C ALA A 74 3.74 -6.89 -6.00
N SER A 75 3.45 -5.74 -5.39
CA SER A 75 4.34 -4.58 -5.41
C SER A 75 5.66 -4.86 -4.70
N THR A 76 5.61 -5.53 -3.55
CA THR A 76 6.81 -5.96 -2.81
C THR A 76 7.67 -6.90 -3.65
N GLN A 77 7.05 -7.89 -4.28
CA GLN A 77 7.75 -8.87 -5.13
C GLN A 77 8.42 -8.19 -6.33
N THR A 78 7.74 -7.25 -6.98
CA THR A 78 8.30 -6.49 -8.10
C THR A 78 9.51 -5.68 -7.67
N ALA A 79 9.43 -4.98 -6.53
CA ALA A 79 10.56 -4.22 -6.00
C ALA A 79 11.74 -5.11 -5.63
N LEU A 80 11.50 -6.23 -4.95
CA LEU A 80 12.54 -7.19 -4.58
C LEU A 80 13.20 -7.85 -5.79
N SER A 81 12.43 -8.22 -6.82
CA SER A 81 12.97 -8.74 -8.08
C SER A 81 13.86 -7.72 -8.77
N GLY A 82 13.45 -6.45 -8.80
CA GLY A 82 14.28 -5.36 -9.33
C GLY A 82 15.58 -5.17 -8.55
N MET A 83 15.53 -5.26 -7.22
CA MET A 83 16.74 -5.20 -6.39
C MET A 83 17.67 -6.39 -6.63
N GLU A 84 17.13 -7.60 -6.82
CA GLU A 84 17.91 -8.81 -7.14
C GLU A 84 18.66 -8.63 -8.47
N ASP A 85 18.01 -8.10 -9.49
CA ASP A 85 18.65 -7.88 -10.80
C ASP A 85 19.76 -6.83 -10.74
N ILE A 86 19.53 -5.75 -9.95
CA ILE A 86 20.58 -4.76 -9.69
C ILE A 86 21.74 -5.39 -8.93
N GLN A 87 21.47 -6.24 -7.94
CA GLN A 87 22.52 -6.94 -7.19
C GLN A 87 23.37 -7.85 -8.07
N LYS A 88 22.75 -8.54 -9.04
CA LYS A 88 23.49 -9.34 -10.04
C LYS A 88 24.41 -8.45 -10.88
N THR A 89 23.90 -7.32 -11.35
CA THR A 89 24.68 -6.32 -12.11
C THR A 89 25.81 -5.75 -11.27
N PHE A 90 25.54 -5.38 -10.04
CA PHE A 90 26.53 -4.89 -9.09
C PHE A 90 27.66 -5.89 -8.87
N LYS A 91 27.33 -7.18 -8.65
CA LYS A 91 28.30 -8.26 -8.51
C LYS A 91 29.17 -8.41 -9.78
N ALA A 92 28.56 -8.38 -10.96
CA ALA A 92 29.29 -8.47 -12.23
C ALA A 92 30.27 -7.30 -12.39
N LYS A 93 29.87 -6.08 -12.05
CA LYS A 93 30.73 -4.88 -12.09
C LYS A 93 31.85 -4.93 -11.04
N THR A 94 31.60 -5.44 -9.86
CA THR A 94 32.62 -5.67 -8.84
C THR A 94 33.70 -6.63 -9.33
N ILE A 95 33.29 -7.74 -9.97
CA ILE A 95 34.23 -8.71 -10.55
C ILE A 95 35.02 -8.08 -11.71
N GLN A 96 34.36 -7.29 -12.57
CA GLN A 96 35.03 -6.55 -13.63
C GLN A 96 36.09 -5.61 -13.07
N GLY A 97 35.74 -4.78 -12.08
CA GLY A 97 36.67 -3.86 -11.46
C GLY A 97 37.82 -4.56 -10.70
N ALA A 98 37.60 -5.78 -10.20
CA ALA A 98 38.65 -6.56 -9.53
C ALA A 98 39.66 -7.21 -10.51
N ASN A 99 39.20 -7.47 -11.75
CA ASN A 99 40.00 -8.07 -12.81
C ASN A 99 40.62 -7.06 -13.78
N ASP A 100 40.26 -5.77 -13.62
CA ASP A 100 40.79 -4.71 -14.48
C ASP A 100 42.28 -4.50 -14.20
N ASP A 101 43.09 -4.57 -15.27
CA ASP A 101 44.53 -4.44 -15.16
C ASP A 101 44.83 -2.96 -14.82
N LYS A 102 45.71 -2.77 -13.84
CA LYS A 102 46.09 -1.45 -13.33
C LYS A 102 47.00 -0.73 -14.30
N ASP A 103 46.49 -0.37 -15.47
CA ASP A 103 47.25 0.54 -16.35
C ASP A 103 47.38 1.90 -15.64
N GLU A 104 48.59 2.47 -15.71
CA GLU A 104 48.97 3.76 -15.10
C GLU A 104 48.08 4.98 -15.48
N LYS A 105 47.13 4.80 -16.38
CA LYS A 105 46.19 5.84 -16.84
C LYS A 105 44.78 5.76 -16.24
N GLY A 106 44.60 4.97 -15.18
CA GLY A 106 43.35 5.02 -14.40
C GLY A 106 42.17 4.25 -14.98
N GLY A 107 42.41 3.24 -15.81
CA GLY A 107 41.42 2.23 -16.22
C GLY A 107 39.92 2.64 -16.28
N ASP A 108 39.04 1.69 -16.38
CA ASP A 108 37.57 1.90 -16.38
C ASP A 108 36.99 2.14 -14.98
N TRP A 109 37.81 2.22 -13.93
CA TRP A 109 37.39 2.35 -12.53
C TRP A 109 36.44 3.54 -12.25
N PRO A 110 36.67 4.76 -12.79
CA PRO A 110 35.74 5.87 -12.57
C PRO A 110 34.39 5.64 -13.25
N ALA A 111 34.35 4.90 -14.35
CA ALA A 111 33.12 4.55 -15.03
C ALA A 111 32.35 3.49 -14.23
N ILE A 112 33.05 2.44 -13.76
CA ILE A 112 32.49 1.41 -12.89
C ILE A 112 31.94 2.01 -11.61
N ALA A 113 32.67 2.92 -10.97
CA ALA A 113 32.23 3.59 -9.74
C ALA A 113 30.96 4.42 -9.95
N ARG A 114 30.85 5.14 -11.08
CA ARG A 114 29.63 5.88 -11.43
C ARG A 114 28.44 4.95 -11.66
N GLU A 115 28.66 3.81 -12.33
CA GLU A 115 27.62 2.84 -12.55
C GLU A 115 27.17 2.17 -11.26
N MET A 116 28.11 1.80 -10.37
CA MET A 116 27.81 1.28 -9.04
C MET A 116 27.01 2.27 -8.20
N LYS A 117 27.34 3.57 -8.26
CA LYS A 117 26.58 4.62 -7.60
C LYS A 117 25.15 4.70 -8.15
N ALA A 118 24.97 4.67 -9.47
CA ALA A 118 23.66 4.68 -10.09
C ALA A 118 22.83 3.45 -9.67
N ASN A 119 23.45 2.28 -9.55
CA ASN A 119 22.81 1.06 -9.06
C ASN A 119 22.33 1.21 -7.60
N ILE A 120 23.12 1.85 -6.74
CA ILE A 120 22.71 2.14 -5.36
C ILE A 120 21.51 3.10 -5.34
N GLU A 121 21.56 4.17 -6.13
CA GLU A 121 20.44 5.10 -6.26
C GLU A 121 19.16 4.41 -6.71
N GLN A 122 19.28 3.46 -7.62
CA GLN A 122 18.15 2.66 -8.09
C GLN A 122 17.62 1.70 -7.01
N ILE A 123 18.50 1.07 -6.21
CA ILE A 123 18.08 0.24 -5.06
C ILE A 123 17.30 1.09 -4.04
N VAL A 124 17.78 2.29 -3.73
CA VAL A 124 17.09 3.22 -2.83
C VAL A 124 15.73 3.61 -3.39
N SER A 125 15.65 3.88 -4.68
CA SER A 125 14.38 4.17 -5.35
C SER A 125 13.39 3.00 -5.26
N LEU A 126 13.85 1.77 -5.47
CA LEU A 126 13.03 0.56 -5.31
C LEU A 126 12.63 0.35 -3.83
N GLY A 127 13.53 0.63 -2.89
CA GLY A 127 13.22 0.61 -1.47
C GLY A 127 12.16 1.63 -1.04
N ASN A 128 12.03 2.71 -1.79
CA ASN A 128 11.01 3.74 -1.60
C ASN A 128 9.75 3.53 -2.46
N THR A 129 9.50 2.30 -2.91
CA THR A 129 8.29 1.96 -3.66
C THR A 129 7.04 2.23 -2.82
N GLN A 130 6.07 2.92 -3.43
CA GLN A 130 4.78 3.26 -2.82
C GLN A 130 3.65 2.46 -3.46
N LEU A 131 2.66 2.13 -2.64
CA LEU A 131 1.37 1.63 -3.09
C LEU A 131 0.27 2.56 -2.55
N GLY A 132 -0.28 3.42 -3.42
CA GLY A 132 -1.09 4.57 -3.00
C GLY A 132 -0.26 5.57 -2.21
N ASP A 133 -0.67 5.87 -0.99
CA ASP A 133 -0.01 6.85 -0.12
C ASP A 133 0.99 6.21 0.88
N ARG A 134 1.23 4.90 0.77
CA ARG A 134 2.03 4.14 1.75
C ARG A 134 3.28 3.57 1.13
N TYR A 135 4.39 3.66 1.85
CA TYR A 135 5.64 3.02 1.48
C TYR A 135 5.63 1.55 1.85
N VAL A 136 6.03 0.70 0.91
CA VAL A 136 5.96 -0.76 1.08
C VAL A 136 6.93 -1.27 2.14
N PHE A 137 8.09 -0.65 2.27
CA PHE A 137 9.20 -1.09 3.14
C PHE A 137 9.36 -0.28 4.43
N SER A 138 8.45 0.62 4.75
CA SER A 138 8.55 1.49 5.94
C SER A 138 8.02 0.88 7.25
N GLY A 139 7.48 -0.33 7.20
CA GLY A 139 6.91 -0.99 8.37
C GLY A 139 5.69 -0.25 8.94
N GLN A 140 5.75 0.16 10.21
CA GLN A 140 4.66 0.88 10.88
C GLN A 140 4.58 2.37 10.49
N ALA A 141 5.69 2.94 10.02
CA ALA A 141 5.77 4.35 9.61
C ALA A 141 5.46 4.52 8.11
N ASP A 142 4.39 3.91 7.64
CA ASP A 142 4.02 3.72 6.24
C ASP A 142 3.84 5.01 5.41
N LEU A 143 3.66 6.15 6.09
CA LEU A 143 3.57 7.48 5.47
C LEU A 143 4.93 8.20 5.34
N LYS A 144 6.01 7.64 5.91
CA LYS A 144 7.34 8.23 5.84
C LYS A 144 8.23 7.47 4.89
N GLN A 145 9.03 8.20 4.12
CA GLN A 145 10.02 7.61 3.23
C GLN A 145 11.08 6.85 4.04
N PRO A 146 11.24 5.52 3.82
CA PRO A 146 12.12 4.69 4.65
C PRO A 146 13.61 4.90 4.36
N PHE A 147 13.98 5.19 3.11
CA PHE A 147 15.38 5.30 2.72
C PHE A 147 15.70 6.68 2.15
N LEU A 148 16.67 7.35 2.74
CA LEU A 148 17.18 8.64 2.26
C LEU A 148 18.65 8.49 1.87
N MET A 149 19.00 9.04 0.71
CA MET A 149 20.40 9.22 0.35
C MET A 149 20.85 10.59 0.87
N SER A 150 21.83 10.59 1.76
CA SER A 150 22.39 11.81 2.35
C SER A 150 23.89 11.88 2.09
N SER A 151 24.39 13.06 1.81
CA SER A 151 25.84 13.26 1.72
C SER A 151 26.48 13.17 3.13
N GLY A 152 27.75 12.72 3.21
CA GLY A 152 28.44 12.64 4.50
C GLY A 152 28.50 13.98 5.26
N ALA A 153 28.44 15.11 4.56
CA ALA A 153 28.35 16.44 5.15
C ALA A 153 27.00 16.70 5.83
N ASP A 154 25.91 16.21 5.26
CA ASP A 154 24.57 16.35 5.82
C ASP A 154 24.35 15.45 7.03
N LEU A 155 24.94 14.26 7.03
CA LEU A 155 24.92 13.35 8.18
C LEU A 155 25.66 13.93 9.38
N LYS A 156 26.81 14.59 9.17
CA LYS A 156 27.52 15.32 10.24
C LYS A 156 26.67 16.44 10.84
N LYS A 157 25.91 17.16 10.02
CA LYS A 157 24.99 18.21 10.49
C LYS A 157 23.83 17.67 11.31
N ARG A 158 23.34 16.46 10.99
CA ARG A 158 22.23 15.78 11.69
C ARG A 158 22.69 15.07 12.98
N GLY A 159 23.97 15.00 13.28
CA GLY A 159 24.50 14.34 14.49
C GLY A 159 24.48 12.82 14.43
N VAL A 160 24.13 12.22 13.30
CA VAL A 160 24.03 10.76 13.09
C VAL A 160 25.38 10.05 13.22
N THR A 161 26.48 10.78 13.14
CA THR A 161 27.85 10.23 13.30
C THR A 161 28.15 9.67 14.70
N LYS A 162 27.28 9.88 15.69
CA LYS A 162 27.45 9.35 17.05
C LYS A 162 26.94 7.91 17.25
N SER A 163 26.14 7.38 16.33
CA SER A 163 25.55 6.05 16.43
C SER A 163 26.21 5.00 15.53
N LEU A 164 27.16 5.40 14.69
CA LEU A 164 27.94 4.48 13.87
C LEU A 164 29.11 3.95 14.71
N ASP A 165 29.23 2.62 14.78
CA ASP A 165 30.36 1.94 15.40
C ASP A 165 31.68 2.49 14.83
N ASP A 166 32.66 2.77 15.69
CA ASP A 166 33.98 3.35 15.31
C ASP A 166 34.66 2.61 14.16
N ARG A 167 34.35 1.30 13.98
CA ARG A 167 34.83 0.51 12.85
C ARG A 167 34.18 0.90 11.51
N GLN A 168 32.91 1.26 11.53
CA GLN A 168 32.18 1.71 10.31
C GLN A 168 32.62 3.11 9.92
N THR A 169 32.84 4.00 10.88
CA THR A 169 33.40 5.35 10.65
C THR A 169 34.84 5.25 10.11
N ALA A 170 35.68 4.35 10.62
CA ALA A 170 37.03 4.17 10.12
C ALA A 170 37.09 3.64 8.68
N PHE A 171 36.16 2.76 8.30
CA PHE A 171 36.09 2.23 6.92
C PHE A 171 35.69 3.33 5.91
N PHE A 172 34.81 4.23 6.30
CA PHE A 172 34.38 5.32 5.42
C PHE A 172 35.31 6.54 5.45
N THR A 173 36.05 6.78 6.53
CA THR A 173 37.03 7.87 6.63
C THR A 173 38.36 7.50 6.00
N SER A 174 38.80 6.25 6.03
CA SER A 174 40.04 5.82 5.38
C SER A 174 40.02 5.91 3.86
N ALA A 175 38.81 5.87 3.26
CA ALA A 175 38.63 6.11 1.83
C ALA A 175 38.67 7.61 1.46
N SER A 176 38.61 8.54 2.44
CA SER A 176 38.60 9.98 2.21
C SER A 176 39.97 10.67 2.25
N ASP A 177 40.99 9.97 2.80
CA ASP A 177 42.33 10.60 2.98
C ASP A 177 43.23 10.48 1.74
N ASN A 178 42.78 9.78 0.71
CA ASN A 178 43.64 9.50 -0.45
C ASN A 178 43.12 9.99 -1.80
N ASP A 179 42.12 10.80 -1.85
CA ASP A 179 42.00 11.69 -3.02
C ASP A 179 40.87 12.71 -2.88
N SER A 180 41.30 13.90 -3.03
CA SER A 180 40.61 15.08 -3.43
C SER A 180 39.28 14.89 -4.18
N ALA A 181 38.26 15.50 -3.64
CA ALA A 181 37.25 16.35 -4.29
C ALA A 181 36.07 15.75 -5.02
N ASP A 182 35.99 14.48 -5.46
CA ASP A 182 34.92 14.12 -6.42
C ASP A 182 33.99 12.96 -6.06
N PHE A 183 34.12 12.32 -4.91
CA PHE A 183 33.14 11.34 -4.46
C PHE A 183 32.44 11.80 -3.18
N PRO A 184 31.22 12.34 -3.28
CA PRO A 184 30.41 12.56 -2.10
C PRO A 184 30.11 11.19 -1.48
N HIS A 185 30.65 10.91 -0.28
CA HIS A 185 30.31 9.73 0.49
C HIS A 185 28.82 9.79 0.82
N GLN A 186 28.02 8.98 0.16
CA GLN A 186 26.61 8.87 0.40
C GLN A 186 26.37 7.69 1.33
N MET A 187 25.74 7.94 2.46
CA MET A 187 25.30 6.89 3.38
C MET A 187 23.81 6.70 3.28
N LEU A 188 23.39 5.44 3.31
CA LEU A 188 21.99 5.06 3.47
C LEU A 188 21.62 5.20 4.94
N SER A 189 20.64 6.05 5.26
CA SER A 189 20.07 6.14 6.59
C SER A 189 18.63 5.65 6.56
N LEU A 190 18.26 4.82 7.54
CA LEU A 190 16.89 4.44 7.81
C LEU A 190 16.23 5.53 8.67
N GLU A 191 15.28 6.25 8.12
CA GLU A 191 14.41 7.14 8.92
C GLU A 191 13.18 6.35 9.33
N GLY A 192 12.99 6.14 10.63
CA GLY A 192 11.73 5.60 11.16
C GLY A 192 11.82 4.55 12.25
N SER A 193 12.95 4.35 12.87
CA SER A 193 13.08 3.55 14.07
C SER A 193 13.26 4.46 15.29
N ASP A 194 12.16 5.00 15.81
CA ASP A 194 12.00 5.42 17.19
C ASP A 194 11.03 4.49 17.89
#